data_85878b06d01f363e40dd96f030796000
#
_entry.id   85878b06d01f363e40dd96f030796000
#
_cell.length_a   1.000
_cell.length_b   1.000
_cell.length_c   1.000
_cell.angle_alpha   90.00
_cell.angle_beta   90.00
_cell.angle_gamma   90.00
#
_symmetry.space_group_name_H-M   'P 1'
#
loop_
_entity.id
_entity.type
_entity.pdbx_description
1 polymer ?
#
loop_
_entity_poly.entity_id
_entity_poly.type
_entity_poly.pdbx_seq_one_letter_code
_entity_poly.pdbx_strand_id
1 'polypeptide(L)'
;HQADYSKAGWINKAVKGNRIWQGAIYDPQKYLAASTYGVNSGETAEYWFVTPYFTVNADKQFTFKATVNKYSETMSLKVFFLQMKDGKMERHEISVTGIPTSGTYQWTSDLKVDLSTYAGQNGFVGFQYMAMRGEEVQTYGIDDILYGEGGGEVPGPGEGTELLTNGGFENWADGYPTGWKSVSTASSATLEQSTDKRSGTSSVLVKGDPSSNKRLGSIEMTLKAGTYVFSAYFKAATADKTSARLGYVPIDEAGKPGSYVYDEYVNEITNADWVTKSYTFSLTEEKKICLVVMNPKSPGKDLL
;
A
#
# COMPACT_ATOMS: atom_id res chain seq x y z
N HIS A 1 18.09 -7.10 -10.20
CA HIS A 1 18.85 -5.89 -9.84
C HIS A 1 18.37 -5.39 -8.48
N GLN A 2 19.32 -5.13 -7.56
CA GLN A 2 19.04 -4.45 -6.29
C GLN A 2 19.24 -2.95 -6.51
N ALA A 3 18.28 -2.14 -6.03
CA ALA A 3 18.36 -0.69 -6.07
C ALA A 3 18.07 -0.12 -4.68
N ASP A 4 18.66 1.03 -4.36
CA ASP A 4 18.39 1.73 -3.12
C ASP A 4 16.88 2.01 -3.01
N TYR A 5 16.29 1.61 -1.88
CA TYR A 5 14.87 1.74 -1.67
C TYR A 5 14.55 3.07 -0.99
N SER A 6 13.61 3.79 -1.55
CA SER A 6 13.11 5.05 -1.01
C SER A 6 11.59 5.06 -1.07
N LYS A 7 10.94 5.45 0.02
CA LYS A 7 9.49 5.61 0.13
C LYS A 7 9.18 6.81 1.01
N ALA A 8 8.26 7.66 0.60
CA ALA A 8 7.87 8.85 1.34
C ALA A 8 7.48 8.52 2.79
N GLY A 9 8.02 9.28 3.74
CA GLY A 9 7.79 9.09 5.18
C GLY A 9 8.62 7.99 5.84
N TRP A 10 9.31 7.13 5.08
CA TRP A 10 10.20 6.09 5.60
C TRP A 10 11.64 6.59 5.67
N ILE A 11 12.38 6.12 6.65
CA ILE A 11 13.82 6.42 6.79
C ILE A 11 14.60 5.15 6.46
N ASN A 12 15.53 5.26 5.53
CA ASN A 12 16.44 4.17 5.15
C ASN A 12 17.86 4.68 5.27
N LYS A 13 18.63 4.16 6.22
CA LYS A 13 19.93 4.73 6.58
C LYS A 13 20.96 3.68 6.95
N ALA A 14 22.20 3.89 6.48
CA ALA A 14 23.37 3.22 6.99
C ALA A 14 23.96 3.97 8.21
N VAL A 15 24.29 3.22 9.25
CA VAL A 15 25.07 3.68 10.41
C VAL A 15 26.51 3.23 10.27
N LYS A 16 26.71 1.99 9.77
CA LYS A 16 28.01 1.42 9.41
C LYS A 16 27.91 0.70 8.08
N GLY A 17 28.97 0.74 7.31
CA GLY A 17 29.00 0.21 5.95
C GLY A 17 28.57 1.27 4.92
N ASN A 18 28.48 0.84 3.67
CA ASN A 18 28.32 1.72 2.50
C ASN A 18 27.00 1.53 1.76
N ARG A 19 26.06 0.76 2.32
CA ARG A 19 24.76 0.48 1.70
C ARG A 19 23.62 0.80 2.67
N ILE A 20 22.42 0.74 2.16
CA ILE A 20 21.15 0.85 2.88
C ILE A 20 20.30 -0.38 2.54
N TRP A 21 19.13 -0.50 3.10
CA TRP A 21 18.15 -1.48 2.66
C TRP A 21 17.79 -1.24 1.20
N GLN A 22 17.77 -2.28 0.40
CA GLN A 22 17.56 -2.22 -1.04
C GLN A 22 16.33 -2.98 -1.47
N GLY A 23 15.62 -2.47 -2.46
CA GLY A 23 14.60 -3.22 -3.16
C GLY A 23 15.24 -4.40 -3.90
N ALA A 24 14.80 -5.61 -3.62
CA ALA A 24 15.24 -6.84 -4.25
C ALA A 24 14.06 -7.52 -4.95
N ILE A 25 14.37 -8.21 -6.05
CA ILE A 25 13.38 -8.99 -6.80
C ILE A 25 13.94 -10.41 -6.93
N TYR A 26 13.16 -11.35 -6.44
CA TYR A 26 13.33 -12.78 -6.72
C TYR A 26 11.98 -13.27 -7.24
N ASP A 27 11.86 -13.31 -8.55
CA ASP A 27 10.61 -13.46 -9.29
C ASP A 27 9.73 -14.62 -8.75
N PRO A 28 8.46 -14.35 -8.43
CA PRO A 28 7.71 -13.10 -8.59
C PRO A 28 7.82 -12.12 -7.40
N GLN A 29 8.53 -12.45 -6.35
CA GLN A 29 8.53 -11.75 -5.07
C GLN A 29 9.43 -10.50 -5.09
N LYS A 30 8.89 -9.38 -4.62
CA LYS A 30 9.61 -8.11 -4.39
C LYS A 30 9.70 -7.88 -2.90
N TYR A 31 10.87 -7.59 -2.37
CA TYR A 31 11.09 -7.43 -0.93
C TYR A 31 12.23 -6.46 -0.64
N LEU A 32 12.41 -6.10 0.60
CA LEU A 32 13.55 -5.31 1.06
C LEU A 32 14.66 -6.23 1.55
N ALA A 33 15.89 -6.01 1.11
CA ALA A 33 17.06 -6.76 1.51
C ALA A 33 18.14 -5.85 2.12
N ALA A 34 18.73 -6.32 3.20
CA ALA A 34 19.95 -5.77 3.78
C ALA A 34 21.04 -6.84 3.76
N SER A 35 22.24 -6.50 3.34
CA SER A 35 23.32 -7.47 3.19
C SER A 35 24.69 -6.86 3.45
N THR A 36 25.68 -7.75 3.74
CA THR A 36 27.10 -7.36 3.85
C THR A 36 27.81 -7.22 2.49
N TYR A 37 27.06 -7.19 1.37
CA TYR A 37 27.68 -6.99 0.05
C TYR A 37 28.38 -5.64 -0.01
N GLY A 38 29.64 -5.62 -0.46
CA GLY A 38 30.45 -4.41 -0.55
C GLY A 38 31.05 -3.93 0.77
N VAL A 39 30.85 -4.68 1.86
CA VAL A 39 31.54 -4.48 3.13
C VAL A 39 32.81 -5.35 3.14
N ASN A 40 33.92 -4.84 3.64
CA ASN A 40 35.17 -5.61 3.71
C ASN A 40 35.06 -6.73 4.76
N SER A 41 35.82 -7.82 4.56
CA SER A 41 35.86 -8.93 5.50
C SER A 41 36.29 -8.43 6.89
N GLY A 42 35.58 -8.84 7.93
CA GLY A 42 35.80 -8.43 9.32
C GLY A 42 35.17 -7.08 9.70
N GLU A 43 34.66 -6.29 8.76
CA GLU A 43 33.94 -5.07 9.06
C GLU A 43 32.43 -5.33 9.29
N THR A 44 31.78 -4.45 10.05
CA THR A 44 30.38 -4.56 10.40
C THR A 44 29.53 -3.65 9.52
N ALA A 45 28.46 -4.21 8.95
CA ALA A 45 27.35 -3.46 8.40
C ALA A 45 26.30 -3.18 9.50
N GLU A 46 25.72 -2.00 9.52
CA GLU A 46 24.55 -1.65 10.34
C GLU A 46 23.63 -0.74 9.53
N TYR A 47 22.45 -1.26 9.17
CA TYR A 47 21.47 -0.55 8.35
C TYR A 47 20.12 -0.50 9.06
N TRP A 48 19.48 0.66 9.00
CA TRP A 48 18.18 0.92 9.60
C TRP A 48 17.13 1.19 8.54
N PHE A 49 15.97 0.57 8.69
CA PHE A 49 14.76 0.87 7.94
C PHE A 49 13.65 1.20 8.94
N VAL A 50 13.09 2.42 8.88
CA VAL A 50 12.20 2.95 9.91
C VAL A 50 10.90 3.40 9.28
N THR A 51 9.79 3.00 9.90
CA THR A 51 8.43 3.36 9.45
C THR A 51 8.19 4.87 9.54
N PRO A 52 7.15 5.38 8.88
CA PRO A 52 6.58 6.68 9.23
C PRO A 52 6.20 6.77 10.72
N TYR A 53 6.08 7.99 11.21
CA TYR A 53 5.61 8.28 12.57
C TYR A 53 4.13 7.91 12.70
N PHE A 54 3.77 7.23 13.79
CA PHE A 54 2.39 6.82 14.04
C PHE A 54 2.07 6.76 15.54
N THR A 55 0.78 6.73 15.88
CA THR A 55 0.30 6.46 17.23
C THR A 55 0.03 4.98 17.39
N VAL A 56 0.56 4.36 18.43
CA VAL A 56 0.27 2.95 18.74
C VAL A 56 -1.16 2.81 19.23
N ASN A 57 -1.96 2.02 18.55
CA ASN A 57 -3.32 1.66 18.94
C ASN A 57 -3.30 0.25 19.58
N ALA A 58 -3.93 0.12 20.74
CA ALA A 58 -4.01 -1.15 21.48
C ALA A 58 -4.71 -2.28 20.68
N ASP A 59 -5.64 -1.91 19.80
CA ASP A 59 -6.43 -2.85 19.00
C ASP A 59 -5.74 -3.27 17.69
N LYS A 60 -4.56 -2.68 17.40
CA LYS A 60 -3.82 -2.96 16.18
C LYS A 60 -2.58 -3.79 16.43
N GLN A 61 -2.28 -4.67 15.50
CA GLN A 61 -1.10 -5.51 15.52
C GLN A 61 -0.08 -5.03 14.48
N PHE A 62 1.20 -5.07 14.85
CA PHE A 62 2.29 -4.85 13.91
C PHE A 62 2.88 -6.21 13.52
N THR A 63 2.98 -6.50 12.23
CA THR A 63 3.54 -7.74 11.71
C THR A 63 4.51 -7.48 10.57
N PHE A 64 5.32 -8.45 10.22
CA PHE A 64 6.16 -8.48 9.02
C PHE A 64 6.58 -9.92 8.72
N LYS A 65 7.06 -10.17 7.51
CA LYS A 65 7.72 -11.43 7.15
C LYS A 65 9.22 -11.22 7.05
N ALA A 66 9.98 -12.26 7.34
CA ALA A 66 11.43 -12.24 7.20
C ALA A 66 11.95 -13.47 6.49
N THR A 67 13.09 -13.29 5.84
CA THR A 67 13.90 -14.39 5.28
C THR A 67 15.37 -14.12 5.54
N VAL A 68 16.16 -15.18 5.53
CA VAL A 68 17.61 -15.11 5.73
C VAL A 68 18.35 -15.90 4.66
N ASN A 69 19.55 -15.44 4.31
CA ASN A 69 20.51 -16.20 3.52
C ASN A 69 21.90 -16.06 4.12
N LYS A 70 22.61 -17.19 4.23
CA LYS A 70 23.96 -17.27 4.80
C LYS A 70 24.02 -16.68 6.22
N TYR A 71 23.15 -17.19 7.10
CA TYR A 71 23.14 -16.80 8.50
C TYR A 71 24.49 -17.06 9.18
N SER A 72 24.88 -16.16 10.06
CA SER A 72 26.00 -16.34 10.98
C SER A 72 25.66 -15.77 12.35
N GLU A 73 26.33 -16.23 13.40
CA GLU A 73 26.11 -15.75 14.78
C GLU A 73 26.45 -14.27 14.97
N THR A 74 27.17 -13.68 14.03
CA THR A 74 27.52 -12.24 14.02
C THR A 74 26.48 -11.38 13.35
N MET A 75 25.38 -11.99 12.81
CA MET A 75 24.32 -11.22 12.17
C MET A 75 23.03 -11.23 12.99
N SER A 76 22.29 -10.15 12.90
CA SER A 76 20.99 -10.01 13.54
C SER A 76 20.04 -9.14 12.73
N LEU A 77 18.76 -9.46 12.83
CA LEU A 77 17.66 -8.59 12.49
C LEU A 77 16.91 -8.28 13.80
N LYS A 78 16.91 -7.01 14.20
CA LYS A 78 16.25 -6.56 15.43
C LYS A 78 15.17 -5.56 15.11
N VAL A 79 14.13 -5.54 15.93
CA VAL A 79 13.01 -4.61 15.82
C VAL A 79 13.00 -3.72 17.05
N PHE A 80 12.76 -2.43 16.84
CA PHE A 80 12.74 -1.42 17.90
C PHE A 80 11.48 -0.56 17.80
N PHE A 81 10.93 -0.18 18.94
CA PHE A 81 10.08 0.98 19.01
C PHE A 81 10.96 2.20 19.31
N LEU A 82 10.83 3.24 18.50
CA LEU A 82 11.67 4.43 18.53
C LEU A 82 10.81 5.62 18.92
N GLN A 83 11.23 6.37 19.94
CA GLN A 83 10.53 7.56 20.43
C GLN A 83 11.45 8.76 20.54
N MET A 84 10.94 9.95 20.21
CA MET A 84 11.62 11.20 20.51
C MET A 84 11.24 11.63 21.93
N LYS A 85 12.23 11.73 22.80
CA LYS A 85 12.06 12.24 24.17
C LYS A 85 13.19 13.21 24.50
N ASP A 86 12.84 14.38 24.95
CA ASP A 86 13.80 15.46 25.29
C ASP A 86 14.81 15.76 24.18
N GLY A 87 14.34 15.70 22.91
CA GLY A 87 15.18 15.95 21.72
C GLY A 87 16.12 14.80 21.36
N LYS A 88 16.02 13.65 22.03
CA LYS A 88 16.82 12.44 21.75
C LYS A 88 15.95 11.30 21.30
N MET A 89 16.49 10.44 20.42
CA MET A 89 15.82 9.22 20.00
C MET A 89 16.08 8.11 21.03
N GLU A 90 15.05 7.74 21.78
CA GLU A 90 15.08 6.54 22.63
C GLU A 90 14.79 5.31 21.76
N ARG A 91 15.47 4.20 22.03
CA ARG A 91 15.36 2.92 21.30
C ARG A 91 14.97 1.83 22.27
N HIS A 92 13.81 1.26 22.07
CA HIS A 92 13.28 0.16 22.87
C HIS A 92 13.24 -1.10 22.02
N GLU A 93 14.15 -2.03 22.25
CA GLU A 93 14.18 -3.30 21.52
C GLU A 93 12.94 -4.12 21.85
N ILE A 94 12.27 -4.61 20.81
CA ILE A 94 11.10 -5.48 20.91
C ILE A 94 11.54 -6.90 20.57
N SER A 95 11.32 -7.83 21.50
CA SER A 95 11.57 -9.24 21.22
C SER A 95 10.56 -9.77 20.23
N VAL A 96 11.04 -10.26 19.10
CA VAL A 96 10.22 -10.88 18.06
C VAL A 96 10.60 -12.35 17.95
N THR A 97 9.63 -13.23 18.24
CA THR A 97 9.83 -14.68 18.11
C THR A 97 9.73 -15.12 16.65
N GLY A 98 10.64 -15.99 16.21
CA GLY A 98 10.58 -16.59 14.88
C GLY A 98 11.38 -15.89 13.80
N ILE A 99 12.19 -14.85 14.14
CA ILE A 99 13.16 -14.31 13.18
C ILE A 99 14.10 -15.45 12.73
N PRO A 100 14.25 -15.71 11.43
CA PRO A 100 14.95 -16.89 10.95
C PRO A 100 16.46 -16.79 11.19
N THR A 101 17.04 -17.87 11.69
CA THR A 101 18.49 -18.04 11.93
C THR A 101 19.08 -19.19 11.10
N SER A 102 18.33 -19.68 10.13
CA SER A 102 18.75 -20.75 9.22
C SER A 102 17.91 -20.72 7.94
N GLY A 103 18.33 -21.47 6.95
CA GLY A 103 17.65 -21.55 5.66
C GLY A 103 18.27 -20.65 4.60
N THR A 104 17.74 -20.75 3.39
CA THR A 104 18.18 -19.98 2.23
C THR A 104 16.93 -19.40 1.55
N TYR A 105 16.65 -18.12 1.78
CA TYR A 105 15.49 -17.40 1.24
C TYR A 105 14.13 -18.07 1.48
N GLN A 106 14.00 -18.78 2.62
CA GLN A 106 12.72 -19.28 3.08
C GLN A 106 12.03 -18.20 3.91
N TRP A 107 10.82 -17.85 3.52
CA TRP A 107 10.03 -16.83 4.18
C TRP A 107 9.31 -17.40 5.41
N THR A 108 9.29 -16.61 6.48
CA THR A 108 8.47 -16.92 7.65
C THR A 108 6.99 -16.71 7.35
N SER A 109 6.10 -17.23 8.18
CA SER A 109 4.77 -16.66 8.38
C SER A 109 4.90 -15.27 9.02
N ASP A 110 3.77 -14.58 9.25
CA ASP A 110 3.77 -13.27 9.87
C ASP A 110 4.40 -13.32 11.27
N LEU A 111 5.46 -12.53 11.44
CA LEU A 111 6.11 -12.29 12.72
C LEU A 111 5.42 -11.13 13.43
N LYS A 112 5.09 -11.30 14.70
CA LYS A 112 4.36 -10.30 15.48
C LYS A 112 5.30 -9.42 16.27
N VAL A 113 5.10 -8.12 16.19
CA VAL A 113 5.80 -7.10 17.00
C VAL A 113 4.83 -6.62 18.07
N ASP A 114 5.05 -6.99 19.31
CA ASP A 114 4.19 -6.58 20.44
C ASP A 114 4.49 -5.13 20.82
N LEU A 115 3.58 -4.24 20.48
CA LEU A 115 3.62 -2.81 20.83
C LEU A 115 2.63 -2.45 21.96
N SER A 116 2.01 -3.41 22.63
CA SER A 116 0.96 -3.18 23.63
C SER A 116 1.40 -2.25 24.76
N THR A 117 2.66 -2.37 25.21
CA THR A 117 3.27 -1.50 26.23
C THR A 117 3.33 -0.02 25.83
N TYR A 118 3.24 0.26 24.54
CA TYR A 118 3.32 1.62 23.97
C TYR A 118 1.95 2.14 23.50
N ALA A 119 0.86 1.47 23.84
CA ALA A 119 -0.49 1.90 23.45
C ALA A 119 -0.76 3.36 23.82
N GLY A 120 -1.29 4.14 22.89
CA GLY A 120 -1.52 5.58 23.01
C GLY A 120 -0.27 6.45 22.83
N GLN A 121 0.91 5.86 22.73
CA GLN A 121 2.16 6.59 22.53
C GLN A 121 2.48 6.76 21.04
N ASN A 122 3.23 7.79 20.75
CA ASN A 122 3.67 8.09 19.38
C ASN A 122 5.13 7.67 19.17
N GLY A 123 5.43 7.14 17.99
CA GLY A 123 6.78 6.72 17.66
C GLY A 123 6.90 6.12 16.27
N PHE A 124 7.95 5.35 16.09
CA PHE A 124 8.27 4.62 14.86
C PHE A 124 8.59 3.17 15.19
N VAL A 125 8.44 2.28 14.23
CA VAL A 125 9.07 0.95 14.28
C VAL A 125 10.31 0.97 13.40
N GLY A 126 11.44 0.56 13.94
CA GLY A 126 12.71 0.46 13.25
C GLY A 126 13.19 -0.98 13.12
N PHE A 127 13.61 -1.36 11.93
CA PHE A 127 14.28 -2.62 11.64
C PHE A 127 15.78 -2.37 11.53
N GLN A 128 16.56 -2.97 12.41
CA GLN A 128 18.02 -2.92 12.38
C GLN A 128 18.57 -4.24 11.81
N TYR A 129 19.24 -4.15 10.69
CA TYR A 129 20.14 -5.19 10.23
C TYR A 129 21.55 -4.90 10.75
N MET A 130 22.19 -5.91 11.33
CA MET A 130 23.59 -5.83 11.73
C MET A 130 24.28 -7.16 11.42
N ALA A 131 25.46 -7.10 10.78
CA ALA A 131 26.26 -8.28 10.51
C ALA A 131 27.74 -7.90 10.32
N MET A 132 28.64 -8.74 10.83
CA MET A 132 30.05 -8.70 10.46
C MET A 132 30.28 -9.50 9.19
N ARG A 133 30.89 -8.90 8.18
CA ARG A 133 31.19 -9.52 6.91
C ARG A 133 32.19 -10.69 7.12
N GLY A 134 31.72 -11.90 6.85
CA GLY A 134 32.56 -13.09 6.78
C GLY A 134 33.04 -13.37 5.33
N GLU A 135 33.25 -14.62 5.00
CA GLU A 135 33.63 -15.06 3.64
C GLU A 135 32.45 -14.87 2.67
N GLU A 136 31.24 -15.19 3.11
CA GLU A 136 30.03 -15.10 2.30
C GLU A 136 29.24 -13.80 2.58
N VAL A 137 28.40 -13.41 1.63
CA VAL A 137 27.44 -12.30 1.81
C VAL A 137 26.27 -12.79 2.63
N GLN A 138 26.14 -12.24 3.83
CA GLN A 138 24.99 -12.51 4.70
C GLN A 138 23.86 -11.53 4.37
N THR A 139 22.63 -12.03 4.29
CA THR A 139 21.47 -11.22 3.91
C THR A 139 20.27 -11.52 4.79
N TYR A 140 19.58 -10.48 5.27
CA TYR A 140 18.18 -10.56 5.70
C TYR A 140 17.30 -9.89 4.65
N GLY A 141 16.15 -10.51 4.41
CA GLY A 141 15.03 -9.89 3.69
C GLY A 141 13.86 -9.65 4.63
N ILE A 142 13.14 -8.56 4.43
CA ILE A 142 11.87 -8.27 5.09
C ILE A 142 10.81 -7.90 4.04
N ASP A 143 9.57 -8.28 4.32
CA ASP A 143 8.44 -8.01 3.45
C ASP A 143 7.15 -7.92 4.27
N ASP A 144 6.03 -7.58 3.63
CA ASP A 144 4.71 -7.53 4.26
C ASP A 144 4.73 -6.84 5.64
N ILE A 145 5.38 -5.65 5.72
CA ILE A 145 5.43 -4.87 6.96
C ILE A 145 4.07 -4.23 7.18
N LEU A 146 3.47 -4.56 8.30
CA LEU A 146 2.07 -4.36 8.52
C LEU A 146 1.70 -3.78 9.89
N TYR A 147 0.77 -2.79 9.93
CA TYR A 147 0.19 -2.28 11.15
C TYR A 147 -1.34 -2.18 11.03
N GLY A 148 -2.10 -3.09 11.67
CA GLY A 148 -3.55 -3.19 11.50
C GLY A 148 -4.24 -3.97 12.61
N GLU A 149 -5.53 -4.19 12.51
CA GLU A 149 -6.31 -5.01 13.45
C GLU A 149 -5.84 -6.47 13.37
N GLY A 150 -5.66 -7.09 14.54
CA GLY A 150 -4.96 -8.37 14.68
C GLY A 150 -5.56 -9.51 13.87
N GLY A 151 -4.73 -10.14 13.04
CA GLY A 151 -4.98 -11.44 12.42
C GLY A 151 -5.24 -11.45 10.92
N GLY A 152 -4.91 -10.41 10.21
CA GLY A 152 -4.92 -10.38 8.74
C GLY A 152 -3.68 -9.71 8.19
N GLU A 153 -3.29 -10.07 7.01
CA GLU A 153 -2.28 -9.35 6.24
C GLU A 153 -2.55 -7.85 6.38
N VAL A 154 -1.54 -7.03 6.69
CA VAL A 154 -1.73 -5.59 6.62
C VAL A 154 -1.90 -5.23 5.17
N PRO A 155 -2.87 -4.37 4.97
CA PRO A 155 -3.18 -3.97 3.64
C PRO A 155 -1.96 -3.32 2.99
N GLY A 156 -1.36 -4.00 2.03
CA GLY A 156 -0.86 -3.29 0.88
C GLY A 156 -1.93 -2.27 0.50
N PRO A 157 -1.72 -1.29 -0.40
CA PRO A 157 -2.80 -0.41 -0.76
C PRO A 157 -4.04 -1.25 -1.10
N GLY A 158 -4.96 -1.44 -0.13
CA GLY A 158 -6.10 -2.32 -0.24
C GLY A 158 -6.58 -3.04 1.02
N GLU A 159 -5.93 -2.92 2.20
CA GLU A 159 -6.34 -3.66 3.42
C GLU A 159 -6.56 -2.76 4.64
N GLY A 160 -7.51 -1.92 4.58
CA GLY A 160 -8.28 -1.37 5.69
C GLY A 160 -9.57 -2.18 5.81
N THR A 161 -10.42 -1.88 6.78
CA THR A 161 -11.81 -2.34 6.72
C THR A 161 -12.36 -1.89 5.37
N GLU A 162 -12.78 -2.86 4.53
CA GLU A 162 -13.41 -2.55 3.25
C GLU A 162 -14.68 -1.74 3.52
N LEU A 163 -14.70 -0.53 3.05
CA LEU A 163 -15.81 0.39 3.23
C LEU A 163 -16.74 0.40 2.00
N LEU A 164 -16.25 -0.11 0.87
CA LEU A 164 -17.03 -0.18 -0.36
C LEU A 164 -17.95 -1.39 -0.35
N THR A 165 -19.21 -1.15 -0.63
CA THR A 165 -20.13 -2.22 -0.93
C THR A 165 -19.92 -2.67 -2.39
N ASN A 166 -19.78 -3.99 -2.60
CA ASN A 166 -19.65 -4.59 -3.93
C ASN A 166 -18.49 -3.99 -4.76
N GLY A 167 -17.30 -3.84 -4.12
CA GLY A 167 -16.08 -3.36 -4.79
C GLY A 167 -15.62 -4.24 -5.96
N GLY A 168 -16.00 -5.52 -5.96
CA GLY A 168 -15.76 -6.47 -7.06
C GLY A 168 -16.77 -6.42 -8.20
N PHE A 169 -17.83 -5.59 -8.10
CA PHE A 169 -18.88 -5.44 -9.14
C PHE A 169 -19.66 -6.72 -9.47
N GLU A 170 -19.78 -7.64 -8.54
CA GLU A 170 -20.43 -8.94 -8.77
C GLU A 170 -21.97 -8.85 -8.76
N ASN A 171 -22.54 -7.89 -8.03
CA ASN A 171 -23.97 -7.71 -7.85
C ASN A 171 -24.46 -6.50 -8.67
N TRP A 172 -25.49 -6.72 -9.49
CA TRP A 172 -26.08 -5.71 -10.38
C TRP A 172 -27.58 -5.59 -10.18
N ALA A 173 -28.09 -4.37 -10.22
CA ALA A 173 -29.52 -4.07 -10.22
C ALA A 173 -29.79 -2.81 -11.06
N ASP A 174 -30.86 -2.80 -11.83
CA ASP A 174 -31.32 -1.65 -12.61
C ASP A 174 -30.25 -1.03 -13.53
N GLY A 175 -29.34 -1.88 -14.07
CA GLY A 175 -28.26 -1.44 -14.96
C GLY A 175 -27.05 -0.82 -14.26
N TYR A 176 -26.97 -0.93 -12.93
CA TYR A 176 -25.83 -0.45 -12.12
C TYR A 176 -25.27 -1.56 -11.22
N PRO A 177 -23.97 -1.54 -10.93
CA PRO A 177 -23.45 -2.34 -9.84
C PRO A 177 -24.07 -1.87 -8.53
N THR A 178 -24.57 -2.79 -7.71
CA THR A 178 -25.16 -2.44 -6.40
C THR A 178 -24.15 -1.69 -5.54
N GLY A 179 -24.55 -0.57 -4.95
CA GLY A 179 -23.66 0.30 -4.18
C GLY A 179 -22.87 1.32 -5.01
N TRP A 180 -23.15 1.41 -6.32
CA TRP A 180 -22.50 2.33 -7.23
C TRP A 180 -23.52 3.08 -8.08
N LYS A 181 -23.12 4.23 -8.59
CA LYS A 181 -23.95 5.11 -9.43
C LYS A 181 -23.10 5.96 -10.36
N SER A 182 -23.71 6.56 -11.35
CA SER A 182 -23.12 7.68 -12.08
C SER A 182 -23.05 8.91 -11.17
N VAL A 183 -21.89 9.54 -11.06
CA VAL A 183 -21.69 10.76 -10.25
C VAL A 183 -21.28 11.89 -11.17
N SER A 184 -22.21 12.70 -11.54
CA SER A 184 -21.99 14.04 -12.11
C SER A 184 -23.29 14.62 -12.65
N THR A 185 -23.46 15.91 -12.49
CA THR A 185 -24.51 16.67 -13.18
C THR A 185 -24.15 16.97 -14.62
N ALA A 186 -22.86 16.91 -15.00
CA ALA A 186 -22.37 17.29 -16.32
C ALA A 186 -22.35 16.13 -17.33
N SER A 187 -22.35 14.91 -16.87
CA SER A 187 -22.38 13.73 -17.74
C SER A 187 -22.84 12.51 -16.99
N SER A 188 -23.70 11.71 -17.60
CA SER A 188 -24.01 10.37 -17.13
C SER A 188 -22.97 9.38 -17.70
N ALA A 189 -22.29 8.61 -16.86
CA ALA A 189 -21.53 7.48 -17.33
C ALA A 189 -22.48 6.42 -17.86
N THR A 190 -22.24 5.92 -19.05
CA THR A 190 -22.87 4.69 -19.51
C THR A 190 -22.07 3.53 -18.90
N LEU A 191 -22.72 2.78 -18.02
CA LEU A 191 -22.13 1.66 -17.31
C LEU A 191 -22.69 0.37 -17.88
N GLU A 192 -21.82 -0.57 -18.14
CA GLU A 192 -22.21 -1.91 -18.59
C GLU A 192 -21.49 -2.98 -17.77
N GLN A 193 -22.18 -4.06 -17.48
CA GLN A 193 -21.54 -5.25 -16.91
C GLN A 193 -20.69 -5.93 -17.98
N SER A 194 -19.44 -6.20 -17.67
CA SER A 194 -18.50 -6.86 -18.57
C SER A 194 -18.08 -8.22 -18.02
N THR A 195 -17.86 -9.16 -18.92
CA THR A 195 -17.25 -10.47 -18.62
C THR A 195 -15.72 -10.45 -18.74
N ASP A 196 -15.13 -9.39 -19.30
CA ASP A 196 -13.69 -9.15 -19.19
C ASP A 196 -13.38 -8.61 -17.80
N LYS A 197 -12.76 -9.42 -16.98
CA LYS A 197 -12.60 -9.22 -15.54
C LYS A 197 -11.22 -9.60 -15.07
N ARG A 198 -10.78 -8.98 -13.98
CA ARG A 198 -9.56 -9.36 -13.29
C ARG A 198 -9.76 -10.56 -12.37
N SER A 199 -10.89 -10.58 -11.64
CA SER A 199 -11.28 -11.62 -10.68
C SER A 199 -12.79 -11.73 -10.62
N GLY A 200 -13.32 -12.71 -9.92
CA GLY A 200 -14.77 -12.90 -9.77
C GLY A 200 -15.46 -13.30 -11.06
N THR A 201 -16.67 -12.81 -11.28
CA THR A 201 -17.51 -13.12 -12.45
C THR A 201 -17.71 -11.95 -13.40
N SER A 202 -17.55 -10.70 -12.92
CA SER A 202 -17.78 -9.51 -13.73
C SER A 202 -16.88 -8.34 -13.37
N SER A 203 -16.85 -7.34 -14.23
CA SER A 203 -16.29 -6.02 -14.02
C SER A 203 -17.28 -4.95 -14.49
N VAL A 204 -16.93 -3.68 -14.34
CA VAL A 204 -17.73 -2.57 -14.87
C VAL A 204 -17.02 -1.93 -16.06
N LEU A 205 -17.73 -1.79 -17.15
CA LEU A 205 -17.31 -1.00 -18.30
C LEU A 205 -17.87 0.42 -18.14
N VAL A 206 -16.98 1.41 -18.10
CA VAL A 206 -17.34 2.84 -18.18
C VAL A 206 -17.08 3.32 -19.59
N LYS A 207 -18.11 3.55 -20.38
CA LYS A 207 -17.97 4.00 -21.76
C LYS A 207 -17.31 5.38 -21.82
N GLY A 208 -16.38 5.52 -22.75
CA GLY A 208 -15.70 6.76 -23.02
C GLY A 208 -16.56 7.75 -23.83
N ASP A 209 -16.19 9.02 -23.76
CA ASP A 209 -16.81 10.09 -24.54
C ASP A 209 -15.77 11.20 -24.76
N PRO A 210 -15.42 11.53 -26.00
CA PRO A 210 -14.40 12.54 -26.28
C PRO A 210 -14.84 13.97 -25.92
N SER A 211 -16.12 14.20 -25.64
CA SER A 211 -16.66 15.52 -25.30
C SER A 211 -16.81 15.76 -23.81
N SER A 212 -16.94 14.69 -23.00
CA SER A 212 -17.18 14.80 -21.56
C SER A 212 -16.53 13.67 -20.74
N ASN A 213 -16.06 14.02 -19.55
CA ASN A 213 -15.58 13.02 -18.59
C ASN A 213 -16.75 12.17 -18.08
N LYS A 214 -16.56 10.87 -18.02
CA LYS A 214 -17.52 9.94 -17.42
C LYS A 214 -17.06 9.52 -16.05
N ARG A 215 -18.00 9.35 -15.11
CA ARG A 215 -17.67 9.05 -13.72
C ARG A 215 -18.53 7.94 -13.17
N LEU A 216 -17.88 6.90 -12.68
CA LEU A 216 -18.46 5.90 -11.79
C LEU A 216 -18.21 6.36 -10.35
N GLY A 217 -19.24 6.43 -9.54
CA GLY A 217 -19.12 6.77 -8.11
C GLY A 217 -19.70 5.71 -7.20
N SER A 218 -19.17 5.61 -5.98
CA SER A 218 -19.82 4.90 -4.91
C SER A 218 -21.14 5.59 -4.55
N ILE A 219 -22.03 4.87 -3.85
CA ILE A 219 -23.05 5.54 -3.05
C ILE A 219 -22.39 6.41 -1.97
N GLU A 220 -23.15 7.30 -1.39
CA GLU A 220 -22.65 8.20 -0.35
C GLU A 220 -22.22 7.42 0.89
N MET A 221 -21.09 7.82 1.46
CA MET A 221 -20.57 7.30 2.72
C MET A 221 -20.13 8.45 3.62
N THR A 222 -20.37 8.33 4.91
CA THR A 222 -19.88 9.27 5.91
C THR A 222 -18.60 8.73 6.50
N LEU A 223 -17.50 9.42 6.27
CA LEU A 223 -16.17 9.05 6.74
C LEU A 223 -15.71 10.02 7.83
N LYS A 224 -15.19 9.49 8.93
CA LYS A 224 -14.60 10.28 10.02
C LYS A 224 -13.29 10.95 9.58
N ALA A 225 -12.75 11.85 10.41
CA ALA A 225 -11.37 12.30 10.24
C ALA A 225 -10.43 11.10 10.26
N GLY A 226 -9.52 11.03 9.28
CA GLY A 226 -8.62 9.89 9.12
C GLY A 226 -7.99 9.83 7.74
N THR A 227 -7.15 8.82 7.53
CA THR A 227 -6.50 8.54 6.24
C THR A 227 -7.13 7.32 5.61
N TYR A 228 -7.43 7.44 4.33
CA TYR A 228 -8.12 6.43 3.53
C TYR A 228 -7.32 6.10 2.28
N VAL A 229 -7.44 4.87 1.82
CA VAL A 229 -6.87 4.42 0.55
C VAL A 229 -8.01 3.95 -0.35
N PHE A 230 -8.09 4.52 -1.54
CA PHE A 230 -8.99 4.07 -2.59
C PHE A 230 -8.18 3.44 -3.71
N SER A 231 -8.39 2.15 -3.96
CA SER A 231 -7.66 1.38 -4.97
C SER A 231 -8.61 0.82 -6.02
N ALA A 232 -8.13 0.77 -7.26
CA ALA A 232 -8.85 0.11 -8.35
C ALA A 232 -7.87 -0.50 -9.35
N TYR A 233 -8.37 -1.46 -10.11
CA TYR A 233 -7.69 -2.03 -11.26
C TYR A 233 -8.37 -1.54 -12.53
N PHE A 234 -7.58 -1.22 -13.54
CA PHE A 234 -8.04 -0.68 -14.82
C PHE A 234 -7.48 -1.47 -15.99
N LYS A 235 -8.27 -1.52 -17.07
CA LYS A 235 -7.88 -2.08 -18.36
C LYS A 235 -8.62 -1.32 -19.46
N ALA A 236 -7.98 -1.08 -20.59
CA ALA A 236 -8.71 -0.58 -21.74
C ALA A 236 -9.62 -1.68 -22.31
N ALA A 237 -10.86 -1.33 -22.66
CA ALA A 237 -11.80 -2.30 -23.23
C ALA A 237 -11.50 -2.68 -24.68
N THR A 238 -10.73 -1.85 -25.39
CA THR A 238 -10.33 -2.03 -26.79
C THR A 238 -8.84 -1.89 -26.96
N ALA A 239 -8.32 -2.08 -28.17
CA ALA A 239 -6.92 -1.87 -28.51
C ALA A 239 -6.46 -0.40 -28.42
N ASP A 240 -7.40 0.55 -28.36
CA ASP A 240 -7.11 1.95 -28.12
C ASP A 240 -6.71 2.15 -26.67
N LYS A 241 -5.64 2.90 -26.44
CA LYS A 241 -5.23 3.26 -25.08
C LYS A 241 -6.23 4.20 -24.42
N THR A 242 -6.40 4.05 -23.11
CA THR A 242 -7.24 4.92 -22.32
C THR A 242 -6.50 5.47 -21.10
N SER A 243 -7.17 6.25 -20.28
CA SER A 243 -6.65 6.78 -19.02
C SER A 243 -7.72 6.67 -17.95
N ALA A 244 -7.31 6.71 -16.70
CA ALA A 244 -8.20 6.71 -15.54
C ALA A 244 -7.69 7.67 -14.47
N ARG A 245 -8.58 8.06 -13.57
CA ARG A 245 -8.24 8.87 -12.42
C ARG A 245 -9.12 8.50 -11.24
N LEU A 246 -8.51 8.35 -10.06
CA LEU A 246 -9.21 8.14 -8.80
C LEU A 246 -9.42 9.47 -8.08
N GLY A 247 -10.50 9.57 -7.32
CA GLY A 247 -10.77 10.73 -6.51
C GLY A 247 -11.97 10.53 -5.60
N TYR A 248 -12.40 11.61 -4.99
CA TYR A 248 -13.67 11.68 -4.26
C TYR A 248 -14.35 13.03 -4.49
N VAL A 249 -15.63 13.07 -4.18
CA VAL A 249 -16.42 14.31 -4.18
C VAL A 249 -17.15 14.44 -2.84
N PRO A 250 -16.99 15.56 -2.12
CA PRO A 250 -17.80 15.85 -0.94
C PRO A 250 -19.27 16.05 -1.33
N ILE A 251 -20.16 15.58 -0.46
CA ILE A 251 -21.62 15.73 -0.64
C ILE A 251 -22.15 16.59 0.52
N ASP A 252 -22.85 17.65 0.21
CA ASP A 252 -23.46 18.51 1.21
C ASP A 252 -24.72 17.90 1.87
N GLU A 253 -25.28 18.56 2.87
CA GLU A 253 -26.47 18.08 3.57
C GLU A 253 -27.71 17.94 2.66
N ALA A 254 -27.77 18.71 1.57
CA ALA A 254 -28.80 18.61 0.55
C ALA A 254 -28.56 17.49 -0.49
N GLY A 255 -27.48 16.73 -0.36
CA GLY A 255 -27.10 15.68 -1.29
C GLY A 255 -26.43 16.19 -2.57
N LYS A 256 -26.01 17.45 -2.59
CA LYS A 256 -25.37 18.08 -3.77
C LYS A 256 -23.86 17.86 -3.75
N PRO A 257 -23.26 17.42 -4.87
CA PRO A 257 -21.81 17.26 -4.96
C PRO A 257 -21.11 18.62 -5.00
N GLY A 258 -20.02 18.72 -4.24
CA GLY A 258 -19.08 19.83 -4.24
C GLY A 258 -18.00 19.70 -5.33
N SER A 259 -16.82 20.23 -5.06
CA SER A 259 -15.67 20.11 -5.97
C SER A 259 -15.02 18.74 -5.85
N TYR A 260 -14.68 18.15 -6.99
CA TYR A 260 -13.95 16.88 -7.05
C TYR A 260 -12.50 17.07 -6.59
N VAL A 261 -12.03 16.14 -5.78
CA VAL A 261 -10.63 16.03 -5.39
C VAL A 261 -10.06 14.77 -6.02
N TYR A 262 -9.01 14.91 -6.82
CA TYR A 262 -8.45 13.83 -7.62
C TYR A 262 -6.98 13.60 -7.34
N ASP A 263 -6.57 12.35 -7.49
CA ASP A 263 -5.17 11.94 -7.59
C ASP A 263 -4.62 12.17 -9.01
N GLU A 264 -3.39 11.77 -9.26
CA GLU A 264 -2.75 11.79 -10.58
C GLU A 264 -3.40 10.80 -11.55
N TYR A 265 -3.30 11.11 -12.84
CA TYR A 265 -3.79 10.20 -13.89
C TYR A 265 -2.98 8.91 -13.97
N VAL A 266 -3.67 7.82 -14.26
CA VAL A 266 -3.08 6.63 -14.86
C VAL A 266 -3.25 6.76 -16.36
N ASN A 267 -2.16 6.93 -17.07
CA ASN A 267 -2.16 7.10 -18.53
C ASN A 267 -1.70 5.82 -19.23
N GLU A 268 -1.92 5.76 -20.54
CA GLU A 268 -1.41 4.68 -21.39
C GLU A 268 -1.95 3.29 -21.01
N ILE A 269 -3.14 3.22 -20.42
CA ILE A 269 -3.79 1.95 -20.09
C ILE A 269 -4.11 1.22 -21.39
N THR A 270 -3.63 -0.01 -21.51
CA THR A 270 -3.86 -0.89 -22.68
C THR A 270 -4.90 -1.98 -22.36
N ASN A 271 -5.29 -2.74 -23.36
CA ASN A 271 -6.15 -3.90 -23.21
C ASN A 271 -5.38 -5.22 -22.99
N ALA A 272 -4.06 -5.17 -22.81
CA ALA A 272 -3.26 -6.37 -22.58
C ALA A 272 -3.39 -6.84 -21.13
N ASP A 273 -3.11 -5.95 -20.18
CA ASP A 273 -3.02 -6.28 -18.76
C ASP A 273 -3.83 -5.31 -17.90
N TRP A 274 -4.29 -5.81 -16.75
CA TRP A 274 -4.87 -4.98 -15.70
C TRP A 274 -3.78 -4.21 -14.97
N VAL A 275 -3.94 -2.89 -14.86
CA VAL A 275 -3.06 -2.00 -14.09
C VAL A 275 -3.75 -1.55 -12.82
N THR A 276 -3.00 -1.43 -11.73
CA THR A 276 -3.53 -0.98 -10.44
C THR A 276 -3.17 0.47 -10.16
N LYS A 277 -4.06 1.17 -9.47
CA LYS A 277 -3.81 2.49 -8.89
C LYS A 277 -4.36 2.54 -7.48
N SER A 278 -3.61 3.14 -6.58
CA SER A 278 -4.06 3.48 -5.23
C SER A 278 -3.93 4.97 -5.00
N TYR A 279 -4.97 5.56 -4.45
CA TYR A 279 -5.08 6.97 -4.07
C TYR A 279 -5.22 7.06 -2.56
N THR A 280 -4.24 7.65 -1.88
CA THR A 280 -4.31 7.91 -0.45
C THR A 280 -4.75 9.37 -0.23
N PHE A 281 -5.79 9.56 0.57
CA PHE A 281 -6.28 10.89 0.95
C PHE A 281 -6.60 10.96 2.44
N SER A 282 -6.57 12.15 3.01
CA SER A 282 -6.89 12.39 4.43
C SER A 282 -8.04 13.37 4.56
N LEU A 283 -8.93 13.09 5.50
CA LEU A 283 -9.99 13.98 5.94
C LEU A 283 -9.62 14.53 7.32
N THR A 284 -9.70 15.83 7.49
CA THR A 284 -9.41 16.51 8.76
C THR A 284 -10.61 16.56 9.71
N GLU A 285 -11.80 16.27 9.18
CA GLU A 285 -13.08 16.24 9.87
C GLU A 285 -13.98 15.18 9.25
N GLU A 286 -15.08 14.83 9.90
CA GLU A 286 -16.08 13.94 9.32
C GLU A 286 -16.70 14.58 8.08
N LYS A 287 -16.76 13.80 6.98
CA LYS A 287 -17.34 14.24 5.70
C LYS A 287 -18.17 13.15 5.06
N LYS A 288 -19.31 13.57 4.48
CA LYS A 288 -20.04 12.73 3.54
C LYS A 288 -19.41 12.87 2.17
N ILE A 289 -19.03 11.75 1.55
CA ILE A 289 -18.36 11.73 0.24
C ILE A 289 -18.94 10.63 -0.65
N CYS A 290 -18.67 10.72 -1.95
CA CYS A 290 -18.64 9.58 -2.88
C CYS A 290 -17.21 9.39 -3.38
N LEU A 291 -16.73 8.16 -3.42
CA LEU A 291 -15.51 7.82 -4.15
C LEU A 291 -15.80 7.83 -5.65
N VAL A 292 -14.83 8.22 -6.46
CA VAL A 292 -15.04 8.45 -7.90
C VAL A 292 -13.92 7.85 -8.72
N VAL A 293 -14.31 7.03 -9.69
CA VAL A 293 -13.47 6.66 -10.84
C VAL A 293 -13.86 7.54 -12.02
N MET A 294 -12.92 8.27 -12.58
CA MET A 294 -13.13 9.08 -13.77
C MET A 294 -12.48 8.43 -14.99
N ASN A 295 -13.29 8.23 -16.03
CA ASN A 295 -12.84 7.98 -17.39
C ASN A 295 -12.79 9.34 -18.12
N PRO A 296 -11.59 9.88 -18.44
CA PRO A 296 -11.46 11.22 -18.96
C PRO A 296 -11.86 11.32 -20.43
N LYS A 297 -12.36 12.49 -20.84
CA LYS A 297 -12.71 12.82 -22.23
C LYS A 297 -11.53 12.78 -23.20
N SER A 298 -10.32 12.82 -22.70
CA SER A 298 -9.09 12.66 -23.46
C SER A 298 -8.30 11.51 -22.85
N PRO A 299 -8.22 10.35 -23.48
CA PRO A 299 -8.58 10.06 -24.90
C PRO A 299 -10.08 9.74 -25.16
N GLY A 300 -10.93 9.64 -24.14
CA GLY A 300 -12.38 9.39 -24.32
C GLY A 300 -12.71 7.98 -24.82
N LYS A 301 -11.92 7.00 -24.39
CA LYS A 301 -12.04 5.58 -24.76
C LYS A 301 -12.63 4.76 -23.62
N ASP A 302 -13.19 3.60 -23.93
CA ASP A 302 -13.84 2.71 -22.96
C ASP A 302 -12.86 2.15 -21.94
N LEU A 303 -13.25 2.18 -20.66
CA LEU A 303 -12.46 1.77 -19.51
C LEU A 303 -13.17 0.65 -18.74
N LEU A 304 -12.42 -0.41 -18.43
CA LEU A 304 -12.81 -1.47 -17.50
C LEU A 304 -12.17 -1.23 -16.13
#